data_d1988164264ef14339c56a0f9b20daf3
#
_entry.id   d1988164264ef14339c56a0f9b20daf3
#
_cell.length_a   1.000
_cell.length_b   1.000
_cell.length_c   1.000
_cell.angle_alpha   90.00
_cell.angle_beta   90.00
_cell.angle_gamma   90.00
#
_symmetry.space_group_name_H-M   'P 1'
#
loop_
_entity.id
_entity.type
_entity.pdbx_description
1 polymer ?
#
loop_
_entity_poly.entity_id
_entity_poly.type
_entity_poly.pdbx_seq_one_letter_code
_entity_poly.pdbx_strand_id
1 'polypeptide(L)'
;MENFNELLKKYADFIVRVGVNPQPGQTLIIRCPLEAAPLARLCVRSAYEAGARDVQVDWSDNAVSRTRMELGSEEALSDFKPYQLRRYLDYAESEGGVCILHLLADDPEVYAGLDGAKISRVNAANRKYMAPWREYTMNDRVQWSIAAMPSAPWAKKMFPELDGAAAIEKLWQLIFDVCRVTNGDPVNEWKAHLDRLTTLGEKMNAFDLESVHFQSSNGTDLTVGIADKALWESAGSKNEKGVFFLPNIPTEEVFTAPHKEKVNGIVYGTKPYVFNGQLIKGFHVTFKDGKVVEHGAEEGAELLGQLLSTDEGACHIGEVALVPASSPINRSGALFYNTLFDENAACHIAFGASYPGTTRNGTTLSKEELLARGMNQSSIHEDVMIGAEDSKITGKCRDGRTVTLFENGVWVL
;
A
#
# COMPACT_ATOMS: atom_id res chain seq x y z
N MET A 1 22.41 16.77 -7.50
CA MET A 1 21.14 17.52 -7.22
C MET A 1 21.45 18.73 -6.36
N GLU A 2 21.17 19.92 -6.87
CA GLU A 2 21.29 21.13 -6.08
C GLU A 2 20.26 21.10 -4.93
N ASN A 3 20.65 21.58 -3.74
CA ASN A 3 19.80 21.61 -2.54
C ASN A 3 19.32 20.24 -1.99
N PHE A 4 19.99 19.14 -2.30
CA PHE A 4 19.58 17.80 -1.85
C PHE A 4 19.32 17.72 -0.33
N ASN A 5 20.21 18.25 0.50
CA ASN A 5 20.05 18.20 1.96
C ASN A 5 18.82 18.99 2.45
N GLU A 6 18.45 20.05 1.77
CA GLU A 6 17.24 20.83 2.08
C GLU A 6 15.99 20.02 1.71
N LEU A 7 15.96 19.43 0.51
CA LEU A 7 14.86 18.57 0.07
C LEU A 7 14.70 17.35 0.98
N LEU A 8 15.80 16.70 1.37
CA LEU A 8 15.76 15.57 2.28
C LEU A 8 15.20 15.94 3.66
N LYS A 9 15.56 17.14 4.16
CA LYS A 9 15.00 17.66 5.40
C LYS A 9 13.51 17.95 5.27
N LYS A 10 13.08 18.61 4.20
CA LYS A 10 11.65 18.88 3.92
C LYS A 10 10.86 17.58 3.83
N TYR A 11 11.42 16.56 3.19
CA TYR A 11 10.81 15.23 3.07
C TYR A 11 10.67 14.56 4.45
N ALA A 12 11.72 14.58 5.27
CA ALA A 12 11.66 14.04 6.63
C ALA A 12 10.64 14.77 7.51
N ASP A 13 10.59 16.10 7.46
CA ASP A 13 9.62 16.91 8.19
C ASP A 13 8.18 16.62 7.74
N PHE A 14 7.95 16.45 6.44
CA PHE A 14 6.66 16.06 5.89
C PHE A 14 6.24 14.65 6.34
N ILE A 15 7.11 13.65 6.20
CA ILE A 15 6.84 12.26 6.62
C ILE A 15 6.45 12.22 8.11
N VAL A 16 7.13 12.98 8.95
CA VAL A 16 6.89 12.97 10.38
C VAL A 16 5.64 13.77 10.74
N ARG A 17 5.53 15.02 10.30
CA ARG A 17 4.50 15.96 10.77
C ARG A 17 3.14 15.78 10.11
N VAL A 18 3.11 15.26 8.89
CA VAL A 18 1.87 14.97 8.15
C VAL A 18 1.64 13.47 8.02
N GLY A 19 2.71 12.72 7.68
CA GLY A 19 2.66 11.27 7.53
C GLY A 19 2.23 10.60 8.83
N VAL A 20 3.18 10.27 9.69
CA VAL A 20 2.89 9.52 10.93
C VAL A 20 2.29 10.39 12.05
N ASN A 21 2.49 11.70 12.02
CA ASN A 21 1.91 12.72 12.91
C ASN A 21 1.97 12.35 14.40
N PRO A 22 3.18 12.17 14.99
CA PRO A 22 3.32 11.82 16.41
C PRO A 22 2.76 12.94 17.29
N GLN A 23 1.94 12.58 18.25
CA GLN A 23 1.34 13.52 19.18
C GLN A 23 2.26 13.75 20.40
N PRO A 24 2.17 14.92 21.06
CA PRO A 24 2.94 15.17 22.27
C PRO A 24 2.79 14.06 23.32
N GLY A 25 3.92 13.57 23.82
CA GLY A 25 3.95 12.49 24.81
C GLY A 25 3.89 11.07 24.21
N GLN A 26 3.70 10.90 22.92
CA GLN A 26 3.65 9.62 22.21
C GLN A 26 5.06 9.10 21.90
N THR A 27 5.23 7.78 21.87
CA THR A 27 6.47 7.16 21.36
C THR A 27 6.36 6.90 19.87
N LEU A 28 7.37 7.29 19.08
CA LEU A 28 7.49 6.91 17.67
C LEU A 28 8.44 5.71 17.54
N ILE A 29 8.00 4.66 16.86
CA ILE A 29 8.88 3.56 16.43
C ILE A 29 9.13 3.72 14.93
N ILE A 30 10.40 3.90 14.54
CA ILE A 30 10.83 3.91 13.14
C ILE A 30 11.40 2.54 12.79
N ARG A 31 10.85 1.88 11.80
CA ARG A 31 11.38 0.62 11.27
C ARG A 31 12.02 0.87 9.92
N CYS A 32 13.28 0.53 9.77
CA CYS A 32 13.98 0.82 8.51
C CYS A 32 15.23 -0.05 8.32
N PRO A 33 15.66 -0.30 7.08
CA PRO A 33 16.97 -0.88 6.81
C PRO A 33 18.08 0.14 7.08
N LEU A 34 19.31 -0.35 7.27
CA LEU A 34 20.50 0.49 7.54
C LEU A 34 20.74 1.53 6.44
N GLU A 35 20.39 1.23 5.21
CA GLU A 35 20.47 2.14 4.07
C GLU A 35 19.65 3.41 4.32
N ALA A 36 18.53 3.31 5.06
CA ALA A 36 17.67 4.43 5.38
C ALA A 36 18.18 5.32 6.54
N ALA A 37 19.34 5.03 7.12
CA ALA A 37 19.87 5.78 8.27
C ALA A 37 19.96 7.30 8.06
N PRO A 38 20.34 7.84 6.89
CA PRO A 38 20.35 9.29 6.68
C PRO A 38 18.98 9.93 6.87
N LEU A 39 17.93 9.35 6.30
CA LEU A 39 16.55 9.83 6.41
C LEU A 39 16.00 9.60 7.84
N ALA A 40 16.22 8.41 8.40
CA ALA A 40 15.77 8.06 9.75
C ALA A 40 16.29 9.05 10.81
N ARG A 41 17.56 9.48 10.73
CA ARG A 41 18.14 10.47 11.65
C ARG A 41 17.43 11.83 11.58
N LEU A 42 17.01 12.26 10.39
CA LEU A 42 16.22 13.48 10.22
C LEU A 42 14.80 13.30 10.76
N CYS A 43 14.17 12.16 10.53
CA CYS A 43 12.86 11.83 11.10
C CYS A 43 12.89 11.79 12.63
N VAL A 44 13.94 11.22 13.24
CA VAL A 44 14.15 11.25 14.71
C VAL A 44 14.16 12.69 15.22
N ARG A 45 14.94 13.57 14.59
CA ARG A 45 14.99 15.00 14.96
C ARG A 45 13.62 15.65 14.84
N SER A 46 12.97 15.50 13.69
CA SER A 46 11.66 16.08 13.43
C SER A 46 10.60 15.60 14.42
N ALA A 47 10.65 14.32 14.83
CA ALA A 47 9.72 13.76 15.80
C ALA A 47 9.87 14.38 17.20
N TYR A 48 11.10 14.55 17.69
CA TYR A 48 11.32 15.26 18.95
C TYR A 48 10.90 16.73 18.87
N GLU A 49 11.16 17.41 17.75
CA GLU A 49 10.71 18.78 17.51
C GLU A 49 9.18 18.89 17.42
N ALA A 50 8.48 17.79 17.05
CA ALA A 50 7.02 17.69 17.07
C ALA A 50 6.45 17.35 18.46
N GLY A 51 7.30 17.05 19.46
CA GLY A 51 6.88 16.76 20.83
C GLY A 51 6.78 15.28 21.17
N ALA A 52 7.30 14.37 20.34
CA ALA A 52 7.39 12.96 20.71
C ALA A 52 8.13 12.77 22.04
N ARG A 53 7.61 11.90 22.91
CA ARG A 53 8.25 11.56 24.20
C ARG A 53 9.54 10.80 23.99
N ASP A 54 9.54 9.87 23.06
CA ASP A 54 10.68 9.02 22.73
C ASP A 54 10.62 8.58 21.27
N VAL A 55 11.78 8.28 20.69
CA VAL A 55 11.89 7.74 19.34
C VAL A 55 12.79 6.53 19.34
N GLN A 56 12.21 5.39 19.03
CA GLN A 56 12.92 4.11 18.92
C GLN A 56 13.17 3.79 17.44
N VAL A 57 14.36 3.28 17.10
CA VAL A 57 14.67 2.89 15.72
C VAL A 57 14.99 1.40 15.68
N ASP A 58 14.18 0.66 14.93
CA ASP A 58 14.36 -0.77 14.66
C ASP A 58 15.09 -0.92 13.31
N TRP A 59 16.39 -1.19 13.40
CA TRP A 59 17.23 -1.40 12.24
C TRP A 59 17.11 -2.82 11.69
N SER A 60 17.00 -2.94 10.39
CA SER A 60 17.19 -4.18 9.62
C SER A 60 18.37 -4.04 8.66
N ASP A 61 18.79 -5.15 8.08
CA ASP A 61 19.87 -5.20 7.10
C ASP A 61 19.49 -6.23 6.04
N ASN A 62 19.45 -5.81 4.77
CA ASN A 62 19.04 -6.66 3.65
C ASN A 62 19.98 -7.86 3.47
N ALA A 63 21.31 -7.68 3.63
CA ALA A 63 22.29 -8.75 3.51
C ALA A 63 22.16 -9.77 4.65
N VAL A 64 21.93 -9.29 5.89
CA VAL A 64 21.67 -10.15 7.05
C VAL A 64 20.36 -10.91 6.86
N SER A 65 19.31 -10.25 6.39
CA SER A 65 18.01 -10.86 6.13
C SER A 65 18.10 -11.97 5.07
N ARG A 66 18.83 -11.72 3.97
CA ARG A 66 19.12 -12.73 2.96
C ARG A 66 19.89 -13.92 3.53
N THR A 67 21.00 -13.66 4.22
CA THR A 67 21.84 -14.72 4.81
C THR A 67 21.04 -15.59 5.81
N ARG A 68 20.21 -14.97 6.64
CA ARG A 68 19.33 -15.69 7.57
C ARG A 68 18.34 -16.57 6.83
N MET A 69 17.72 -16.06 5.76
CA MET A 69 16.76 -16.83 4.97
C MET A 69 17.43 -17.99 4.23
N GLU A 70 18.64 -17.78 3.72
CA GLU A 70 19.43 -18.80 3.02
C GLU A 70 19.87 -19.92 3.95
N LEU A 71 20.54 -19.59 5.06
CA LEU A 71 21.25 -20.55 5.92
C LEU A 71 20.45 -20.98 7.16
N GLY A 72 19.51 -20.18 7.63
CA GLY A 72 18.70 -20.51 8.81
C GLY A 72 17.72 -21.66 8.51
N SER A 73 17.46 -22.51 9.49
CA SER A 73 16.38 -23.50 9.37
C SER A 73 15.01 -22.82 9.46
N GLU A 74 14.01 -23.35 8.77
CA GLU A 74 12.62 -22.85 8.82
C GLU A 74 12.09 -22.83 10.27
N GLU A 75 12.39 -23.87 11.04
CA GLU A 75 12.05 -23.97 12.46
C GLU A 75 12.62 -22.78 13.27
N ALA A 76 13.91 -22.51 13.12
CA ALA A 76 14.58 -21.40 13.84
C ALA A 76 14.08 -20.02 13.41
N LEU A 77 13.79 -19.85 12.11
CA LEU A 77 13.29 -18.60 11.55
C LEU A 77 11.83 -18.33 11.93
N SER A 78 11.09 -19.37 12.31
CA SER A 78 9.69 -19.30 12.74
C SER A 78 9.52 -19.37 14.26
N ASP A 79 10.60 -19.50 15.03
CA ASP A 79 10.59 -19.53 16.49
C ASP A 79 10.62 -18.10 17.07
N PHE A 80 9.47 -17.44 17.05
CA PHE A 80 9.30 -16.08 17.56
C PHE A 80 9.21 -16.08 19.09
N LYS A 81 9.96 -15.17 19.73
CA LYS A 81 9.97 -15.05 21.19
C LYS A 81 8.95 -14.02 21.67
N PRO A 82 8.22 -14.26 22.76
CA PRO A 82 7.13 -13.39 23.24
C PRO A 82 7.48 -11.91 23.34
N TYR A 83 8.72 -11.55 23.70
CA TYR A 83 9.15 -10.15 23.84
C TYR A 83 9.10 -9.37 22.50
N GLN A 84 9.21 -10.04 21.34
CA GLN A 84 9.23 -9.39 20.04
C GLN A 84 7.86 -8.76 19.73
N LEU A 85 6.77 -9.45 20.04
CA LEU A 85 5.42 -8.93 19.92
C LEU A 85 5.07 -8.04 21.11
N ARG A 86 5.38 -8.50 22.33
CA ARG A 86 5.01 -7.82 23.58
C ARG A 86 5.53 -6.37 23.61
N ARG A 87 6.71 -6.13 23.09
CA ARG A 87 7.27 -4.78 22.98
C ARG A 87 6.31 -3.80 22.29
N TYR A 88 5.74 -4.17 21.14
CA TYR A 88 4.82 -3.29 20.40
C TYR A 88 3.52 -3.08 21.18
N LEU A 89 2.99 -4.14 21.76
CA LEU A 89 1.76 -4.06 22.57
C LEU A 89 1.96 -3.22 23.82
N ASP A 90 3.08 -3.36 24.53
CA ASP A 90 3.40 -2.56 25.72
C ASP A 90 3.48 -1.06 25.40
N TYR A 91 4.04 -0.68 24.25
CA TYR A 91 4.03 0.71 23.80
C TYR A 91 2.62 1.18 23.42
N ALA A 92 1.82 0.36 22.74
CA ALA A 92 0.45 0.72 22.37
C ALA A 92 -0.45 0.90 23.60
N GLU A 93 -0.27 0.07 24.61
CA GLU A 93 -1.02 0.09 25.89
C GLU A 93 -0.49 1.13 26.89
N SER A 94 0.65 1.78 26.59
CA SER A 94 1.22 2.83 27.48
C SER A 94 0.38 4.11 27.44
N GLU A 95 0.48 4.92 28.51
CA GLU A 95 -0.29 6.18 28.66
C GLU A 95 -0.16 7.13 27.46
N GLY A 96 1.06 7.32 26.93
CA GLY A 96 1.30 8.14 25.74
C GLY A 96 0.88 7.47 24.44
N GLY A 97 0.83 6.14 24.41
CA GLY A 97 0.62 5.36 23.20
C GLY A 97 1.81 5.37 22.23
N VAL A 98 1.61 4.78 21.07
CA VAL A 98 2.64 4.63 20.05
C VAL A 98 2.13 5.04 18.67
N CYS A 99 3.03 5.49 17.81
CA CYS A 99 2.85 5.55 16.37
C CYS A 99 4.05 4.89 15.68
N ILE A 100 3.87 4.46 14.44
CA ILE A 100 4.90 3.69 13.73
C ILE A 100 5.18 4.27 12.33
N LEU A 101 6.45 4.41 12.01
CA LEU A 101 6.93 4.82 10.69
C LEU A 101 7.76 3.70 10.07
N HIS A 102 7.37 3.27 8.89
CA HIS A 102 8.16 2.36 8.08
C HIS A 102 8.89 3.17 7.00
N LEU A 103 10.22 3.10 6.98
CA LEU A 103 11.03 3.63 5.90
C LEU A 103 11.53 2.48 5.05
N LEU A 104 11.09 2.44 3.80
CA LEU A 104 11.50 1.42 2.85
C LEU A 104 12.78 1.86 2.13
N ALA A 105 13.76 0.99 2.06
CA ALA A 105 14.96 1.11 1.23
C ALA A 105 15.43 -0.30 0.85
N ASP A 106 14.46 -1.12 0.44
CA ASP A 106 14.69 -2.54 0.22
C ASP A 106 15.39 -2.79 -1.10
N ASP A 107 16.04 -3.94 -1.19
CA ASP A 107 16.46 -4.54 -2.44
C ASP A 107 15.27 -5.36 -2.98
N PRO A 108 14.67 -4.99 -4.14
CA PRO A 108 13.54 -5.73 -4.70
C PRO A 108 13.85 -7.20 -5.01
N GLU A 109 15.14 -7.54 -5.10
CA GLU A 109 15.64 -8.89 -5.41
C GLU A 109 16.37 -9.53 -4.22
N VAL A 110 16.17 -9.04 -3.00
CA VAL A 110 16.88 -9.51 -1.79
C VAL A 110 16.84 -11.05 -1.63
N TYR A 111 15.75 -11.68 -2.02
CA TYR A 111 15.57 -13.14 -1.93
C TYR A 111 15.67 -13.87 -3.29
N ALA A 112 16.11 -13.19 -4.34
CA ALA A 112 16.25 -13.81 -5.65
C ALA A 112 17.16 -15.06 -5.60
N GLY A 113 16.68 -16.18 -6.20
CA GLY A 113 17.39 -17.45 -6.24
C GLY A 113 17.30 -18.29 -4.96
N LEU A 114 16.57 -17.84 -3.92
CA LEU A 114 16.32 -18.65 -2.72
C LEU A 114 15.04 -19.48 -2.86
N ASP A 115 14.85 -20.46 -1.94
CA ASP A 115 13.64 -21.29 -1.87
C ASP A 115 12.40 -20.44 -1.54
N GLY A 116 11.59 -20.14 -2.55
CA GLY A 116 10.37 -19.36 -2.42
C GLY A 116 9.32 -19.99 -1.50
N ALA A 117 9.25 -21.35 -1.44
CA ALA A 117 8.33 -22.04 -0.56
C ALA A 117 8.73 -21.87 0.92
N LYS A 118 10.02 -21.94 1.24
CA LYS A 118 10.54 -21.65 2.58
C LYS A 118 10.24 -20.20 2.98
N ILE A 119 10.52 -19.24 2.07
CA ILE A 119 10.24 -17.81 2.30
C ILE A 119 8.76 -17.61 2.63
N SER A 120 7.86 -18.18 1.83
CA SER A 120 6.41 -18.07 2.01
C SER A 120 5.96 -18.63 3.38
N ARG A 121 6.48 -19.79 3.81
CA ARG A 121 6.13 -20.38 5.09
C ARG A 121 6.64 -19.59 6.29
N VAL A 122 7.89 -19.10 6.24
CA VAL A 122 8.46 -18.23 7.29
C VAL A 122 7.68 -16.91 7.40
N ASN A 123 7.34 -16.29 6.26
CA ASN A 123 6.54 -15.08 6.23
C ASN A 123 5.12 -15.31 6.76
N ALA A 124 4.49 -16.45 6.43
CA ALA A 124 3.18 -16.82 6.95
C ALA A 124 3.22 -17.02 8.48
N ALA A 125 4.25 -17.69 9.01
CA ALA A 125 4.47 -17.84 10.45
C ALA A 125 4.62 -16.49 11.14
N ASN A 126 5.40 -15.56 10.56
CA ASN A 126 5.56 -14.21 11.10
C ASN A 126 4.24 -13.43 11.09
N ARG A 127 3.49 -13.46 9.98
CA ARG A 127 2.17 -12.81 9.91
C ARG A 127 1.22 -13.31 10.98
N LYS A 128 1.17 -14.63 11.19
CA LYS A 128 0.35 -15.26 12.23
C LYS A 128 0.79 -14.83 13.63
N TYR A 129 2.09 -14.80 13.89
CA TYR A 129 2.64 -14.40 15.18
C TYR A 129 2.36 -12.92 15.48
N MET A 130 2.52 -12.05 14.49
CA MET A 130 2.31 -10.60 14.63
C MET A 130 0.83 -10.17 14.47
N ALA A 131 -0.11 -11.12 14.29
CA ALA A 131 -1.52 -10.79 14.10
C ALA A 131 -2.10 -9.86 15.17
N PRO A 132 -1.80 -10.01 16.49
CA PRO A 132 -2.33 -9.07 17.50
C PRO A 132 -1.82 -7.63 17.32
N TRP A 133 -0.59 -7.43 16.83
CA TRP A 133 -0.08 -6.11 16.49
C TRP A 133 -0.73 -5.57 15.22
N ARG A 134 -0.91 -6.42 14.20
CA ARG A 134 -1.58 -6.02 12.96
C ARG A 134 -3.00 -5.52 13.18
N GLU A 135 -3.71 -6.01 14.20
CA GLU A 135 -5.03 -5.49 14.56
C GLU A 135 -4.98 -4.01 14.97
N TYR A 136 -3.88 -3.53 15.56
CA TYR A 136 -3.71 -2.11 15.88
C TYR A 136 -3.55 -1.24 14.63
N THR A 137 -2.81 -1.70 13.63
CA THR A 137 -2.58 -0.94 12.40
C THR A 137 -3.74 -1.09 11.41
N MET A 138 -4.28 -2.29 11.21
CA MET A 138 -5.39 -2.53 10.26
C MET A 138 -6.73 -1.89 10.69
N ASN A 139 -6.90 -1.65 11.99
CA ASN A 139 -8.09 -0.97 12.53
C ASN A 139 -7.81 0.49 12.93
N ASP A 140 -6.71 1.05 12.47
CA ASP A 140 -6.31 2.43 12.75
C ASP A 140 -6.33 2.81 14.26
N ARG A 141 -6.03 1.85 15.13
CA ARG A 141 -5.95 2.12 16.58
C ARG A 141 -4.74 2.98 16.93
N VAL A 142 -3.69 2.90 16.11
CA VAL A 142 -2.47 3.70 16.20
C VAL A 142 -2.18 4.34 14.85
N GLN A 143 -1.52 5.50 14.83
CA GLN A 143 -1.04 6.08 13.57
C GLN A 143 0.10 5.22 13.00
N TRP A 144 0.08 5.04 11.70
CA TRP A 144 1.16 4.41 10.97
C TRP A 144 1.39 5.11 9.62
N SER A 145 2.62 5.07 9.16
CA SER A 145 2.96 5.66 7.86
C SER A 145 4.09 4.88 7.19
N ILE A 146 4.05 4.81 5.88
CA ILE A 146 5.08 4.20 5.05
C ILE A 146 5.62 5.25 4.10
N ALA A 147 6.94 5.40 4.06
CA ALA A 147 7.65 6.24 3.10
C ALA A 147 8.90 5.51 2.62
N ALA A 148 9.50 5.95 1.53
CA ALA A 148 10.64 5.27 0.97
C ALA A 148 11.82 6.20 0.69
N MET A 149 13.01 5.61 0.60
CA MET A 149 14.20 6.24 0.07
C MET A 149 14.97 5.26 -0.83
N PRO A 150 15.78 5.74 -1.77
CA PRO A 150 16.60 4.88 -2.61
C PRO A 150 17.53 3.97 -1.82
N SER A 151 17.59 2.70 -2.23
CA SER A 151 18.74 1.84 -2.00
C SER A 151 19.55 1.68 -3.30
N ALA A 152 20.82 1.31 -3.21
CA ALA A 152 21.64 1.10 -4.39
C ALA A 152 21.12 -0.05 -5.28
N PRO A 153 20.70 -1.21 -4.74
CA PRO A 153 20.08 -2.27 -5.55
C PRO A 153 18.80 -1.82 -6.24
N TRP A 154 17.90 -1.14 -5.52
CA TRP A 154 16.65 -0.64 -6.09
C TRP A 154 16.89 0.37 -7.21
N ALA A 155 17.76 1.36 -7.00
CA ALA A 155 18.12 2.33 -8.02
C ALA A 155 18.72 1.66 -9.27
N LYS A 156 19.59 0.66 -9.07
CA LYS A 156 20.19 -0.12 -10.17
C LYS A 156 19.16 -0.95 -10.92
N LYS A 157 18.17 -1.52 -10.23
CA LYS A 157 17.06 -2.25 -10.85
C LYS A 157 16.22 -1.32 -11.75
N MET A 158 15.92 -0.11 -11.27
CA MET A 158 15.14 0.87 -12.04
C MET A 158 15.91 1.48 -13.21
N PHE A 159 17.22 1.71 -13.05
CA PHE A 159 18.08 2.39 -14.03
C PHE A 159 19.35 1.59 -14.32
N PRO A 160 19.20 0.42 -14.95
CA PRO A 160 20.34 -0.48 -15.21
C PRO A 160 21.42 0.14 -16.12
N GLU A 161 21.07 1.16 -16.90
CA GLU A 161 21.97 1.87 -17.82
C GLU A 161 22.85 2.94 -17.12
N LEU A 162 22.49 3.35 -15.90
CA LEU A 162 23.22 4.39 -15.17
C LEU A 162 24.28 3.79 -14.24
N ASP A 163 25.31 4.58 -13.93
CA ASP A 163 26.20 4.25 -12.81
C ASP A 163 25.44 4.36 -11.46
N GLY A 164 26.00 3.71 -10.41
CA GLY A 164 25.28 3.60 -9.14
C GLY A 164 24.94 4.93 -8.49
N ALA A 165 25.80 5.94 -8.58
CA ALA A 165 25.55 7.26 -7.99
C ALA A 165 24.49 8.02 -8.76
N ALA A 166 24.55 8.01 -10.10
CA ALA A 166 23.55 8.64 -10.97
C ALA A 166 22.18 7.96 -10.85
N ALA A 167 22.15 6.64 -10.73
CA ALA A 167 20.89 5.89 -10.51
C ALA A 167 20.22 6.29 -9.19
N ILE A 168 20.98 6.37 -8.09
CA ILE A 168 20.48 6.82 -6.78
C ILE A 168 19.98 8.26 -6.85
N GLU A 169 20.73 9.16 -7.48
CA GLU A 169 20.32 10.56 -7.62
C GLU A 169 19.04 10.68 -8.44
N LYS A 170 18.91 9.93 -9.53
CA LYS A 170 17.68 9.90 -10.35
C LYS A 170 16.48 9.36 -9.59
N LEU A 171 16.65 8.30 -8.79
CA LEU A 171 15.57 7.76 -7.97
C LEU A 171 15.16 8.75 -6.86
N TRP A 172 16.11 9.44 -6.23
CA TRP A 172 15.78 10.52 -5.29
C TRP A 172 14.96 11.63 -5.96
N GLN A 173 15.35 12.05 -7.16
CA GLN A 173 14.59 13.06 -7.90
C GLN A 173 13.13 12.62 -8.12
N LEU A 174 12.93 11.37 -8.58
CA LEU A 174 11.60 10.83 -8.78
C LEU A 174 10.79 10.78 -7.48
N ILE A 175 11.39 10.28 -6.38
CA ILE A 175 10.71 10.21 -5.08
C ILE A 175 10.29 11.61 -4.62
N PHE A 176 11.18 12.59 -4.70
CA PHE A 176 10.85 13.96 -4.31
C PHE A 176 9.76 14.58 -5.18
N ASP A 177 9.77 14.31 -6.49
CA ASP A 177 8.77 14.82 -7.43
C ASP A 177 7.40 14.21 -7.17
N VAL A 178 7.30 12.87 -7.07
CA VAL A 178 6.02 12.19 -6.85
C VAL A 178 5.49 12.41 -5.43
N CYS A 179 6.37 12.64 -4.45
CA CYS A 179 6.00 13.05 -3.09
C CYS A 179 5.80 14.57 -2.94
N ARG A 180 5.82 15.35 -4.03
CA ARG A 180 5.58 16.82 -4.05
C ARG A 180 6.54 17.63 -3.18
N VAL A 181 7.76 17.13 -2.98
CA VAL A 181 8.78 17.80 -2.14
C VAL A 181 9.46 18.95 -2.88
N THR A 182 9.55 18.83 -4.21
CA THR A 182 10.22 19.81 -5.09
C THR A 182 9.40 21.06 -5.35
N ASN A 183 8.08 21.05 -5.13
CA ASN A 183 7.15 22.11 -5.52
C ASN A 183 6.93 23.18 -4.43
N GLY A 184 7.93 23.44 -3.59
CA GLY A 184 7.82 24.48 -2.55
C GLY A 184 7.69 23.93 -1.14
N ASP A 185 6.55 24.16 -0.46
CA ASP A 185 6.26 23.60 0.86
C ASP A 185 5.44 22.31 0.74
N PRO A 186 6.03 21.14 1.00
CA PRO A 186 5.34 19.85 0.89
C PRO A 186 4.06 19.77 1.72
N VAL A 187 4.02 20.42 2.88
CA VAL A 187 2.84 20.40 3.78
C VAL A 187 1.64 21.07 3.10
N ASN A 188 1.85 22.23 2.47
CA ASN A 188 0.77 22.94 1.77
C ASN A 188 0.35 22.23 0.48
N GLU A 189 1.31 21.68 -0.28
CA GLU A 189 1.04 20.90 -1.50
C GLU A 189 0.20 19.66 -1.17
N TRP A 190 0.59 18.92 -0.11
CA TRP A 190 -0.16 17.76 0.33
C TRP A 190 -1.53 18.12 0.89
N LYS A 191 -1.66 19.23 1.61
CA LYS A 191 -2.98 19.66 2.07
C LYS A 191 -3.94 19.85 0.90
N ALA A 192 -3.52 20.59 -0.13
CA ALA A 192 -4.36 20.80 -1.32
C ALA A 192 -4.67 19.50 -2.07
N HIS A 193 -3.72 18.54 -2.08
CA HIS A 193 -3.92 17.22 -2.67
C HIS A 193 -4.91 16.37 -1.88
N LEU A 194 -4.76 16.31 -0.55
CA LEU A 194 -5.68 15.61 0.35
C LEU A 194 -7.11 16.18 0.28
N ASP A 195 -7.25 17.51 0.24
CA ASP A 195 -8.55 18.16 0.07
C ASP A 195 -9.25 17.74 -1.23
N ARG A 196 -8.48 17.58 -2.33
CA ARG A 196 -9.02 17.06 -3.61
C ARG A 196 -9.46 15.61 -3.50
N LEU A 197 -8.63 14.72 -2.94
CA LEU A 197 -8.97 13.30 -2.78
C LEU A 197 -10.16 13.12 -1.85
N THR A 198 -10.21 13.87 -0.74
CA THR A 198 -11.37 13.87 0.17
C THR A 198 -12.65 14.30 -0.55
N THR A 199 -12.59 15.38 -1.35
CA THR A 199 -13.74 15.84 -2.15
C THR A 199 -14.21 14.77 -3.13
N LEU A 200 -13.30 14.04 -3.76
CA LEU A 200 -13.63 12.92 -4.66
C LEU A 200 -14.27 11.78 -3.87
N GLY A 201 -13.73 11.37 -2.73
CA GLY A 201 -14.31 10.35 -1.86
C GLY A 201 -15.72 10.72 -1.39
N GLU A 202 -15.94 11.98 -1.00
CA GLU A 202 -17.28 12.49 -0.63
C GLU A 202 -18.27 12.42 -1.78
N LYS A 203 -17.86 12.80 -3.01
CA LYS A 203 -18.69 12.65 -4.22
C LYS A 203 -19.03 11.19 -4.49
N MET A 204 -18.03 10.30 -4.41
CA MET A 204 -18.24 8.87 -4.60
C MET A 204 -19.23 8.31 -3.57
N ASN A 205 -19.10 8.70 -2.31
CA ASN A 205 -20.05 8.32 -1.25
C ASN A 205 -21.47 8.86 -1.50
N ALA A 206 -21.59 10.06 -2.07
CA ALA A 206 -22.91 10.67 -2.37
C ALA A 206 -23.64 9.96 -3.52
N PHE A 207 -22.94 9.25 -4.42
CA PHE A 207 -23.58 8.48 -5.49
C PHE A 207 -24.28 7.21 -4.99
N ASP A 208 -23.91 6.68 -3.83
CA ASP A 208 -24.43 5.40 -3.28
C ASP A 208 -24.35 4.29 -4.32
N LEU A 209 -23.12 3.98 -4.75
CA LEU A 209 -22.86 3.04 -5.84
C LEU A 209 -23.17 1.59 -5.43
N GLU A 210 -23.88 0.88 -6.31
CA GLU A 210 -24.09 -0.56 -6.26
C GLU A 210 -22.87 -1.30 -6.84
N SER A 211 -22.30 -0.76 -7.94
CA SER A 211 -21.15 -1.35 -8.62
C SER A 211 -20.37 -0.31 -9.43
N VAL A 212 -19.13 -0.62 -9.77
CA VAL A 212 -18.31 0.06 -10.77
C VAL A 212 -17.99 -0.90 -11.90
N HIS A 213 -17.93 -0.37 -13.12
CA HIS A 213 -17.66 -1.14 -14.32
C HIS A 213 -16.47 -0.55 -15.08
N PHE A 214 -15.44 -1.34 -15.27
CA PHE A 214 -14.20 -1.00 -15.95
C PHE A 214 -14.19 -1.52 -17.37
N GLN A 215 -13.84 -0.67 -18.34
CA GLN A 215 -13.63 -1.04 -19.73
C GLN A 215 -12.37 -0.37 -20.26
N SER A 216 -11.57 -1.10 -21.05
CA SER A 216 -10.42 -0.57 -21.78
C SER A 216 -10.08 -1.40 -23.01
N SER A 217 -9.32 -0.82 -23.95
CA SER A 217 -9.00 -1.45 -25.25
C SER A 217 -8.14 -2.71 -25.14
N ASN A 218 -7.48 -2.94 -23.98
CA ASN A 218 -6.71 -4.15 -23.72
C ASN A 218 -7.58 -5.40 -23.51
N GLY A 219 -8.90 -5.26 -23.54
CA GLY A 219 -9.86 -6.35 -23.34
C GLY A 219 -10.47 -6.41 -21.94
N THR A 220 -10.10 -5.50 -21.03
CA THR A 220 -10.73 -5.41 -19.71
C THR A 220 -12.22 -5.07 -19.85
N ASP A 221 -13.07 -5.89 -19.25
CA ASP A 221 -14.52 -5.72 -19.10
C ASP A 221 -14.92 -6.35 -17.78
N LEU A 222 -14.83 -5.56 -16.68
CA LEU A 222 -14.96 -6.02 -15.31
C LEU A 222 -16.00 -5.21 -14.56
N THR A 223 -17.01 -5.88 -14.00
CA THR A 223 -17.96 -5.29 -13.05
C THR A 223 -17.59 -5.69 -11.64
N VAL A 224 -17.43 -4.71 -10.77
CA VAL A 224 -17.11 -4.88 -9.34
C VAL A 224 -18.28 -4.35 -8.53
N GLY A 225 -19.01 -5.23 -7.85
CA GLY A 225 -20.06 -4.86 -6.87
C GLY A 225 -19.43 -4.31 -5.60
N ILE A 226 -20.07 -3.32 -5.00
CA ILE A 226 -19.60 -2.64 -3.79
C ILE A 226 -20.22 -3.31 -2.55
N ALA A 227 -19.41 -3.53 -1.52
CA ALA A 227 -19.84 -4.14 -0.26
C ALA A 227 -20.95 -3.32 0.43
N ASP A 228 -21.73 -3.98 1.29
CA ASP A 228 -22.82 -3.30 1.98
C ASP A 228 -22.30 -2.27 2.98
N LYS A 229 -22.88 -1.06 2.92
CA LYS A 229 -22.45 0.10 3.73
C LYS A 229 -20.99 0.50 3.54
N ALA A 230 -20.39 0.12 2.42
CA ALA A 230 -19.03 0.53 2.10
C ALA A 230 -18.92 2.05 1.98
N LEU A 231 -17.73 2.54 2.27
CA LEU A 231 -17.34 3.93 2.15
C LEU A 231 -16.19 4.02 1.14
N TRP A 232 -16.24 5.02 0.31
CA TRP A 232 -15.10 5.43 -0.49
C TRP A 232 -14.21 6.28 0.40
N GLU A 233 -13.06 5.73 0.72
CA GLU A 233 -12.02 6.36 1.50
C GLU A 233 -10.98 6.99 0.58
N SER A 234 -10.17 7.88 1.13
CA SER A 234 -9.10 8.55 0.41
C SER A 234 -7.82 8.57 1.26
N ALA A 235 -6.77 9.11 0.72
CA ALA A 235 -5.39 9.12 1.17
C ALA A 235 -5.10 9.16 2.68
N GLY A 236 -5.93 9.76 3.50
CA GLY A 236 -5.67 9.94 4.92
C GLY A 236 -6.62 9.13 5.81
N SER A 237 -6.15 8.77 6.98
CA SER A 237 -6.95 8.09 8.00
C SER A 237 -6.95 8.84 9.33
N LYS A 238 -7.79 8.41 10.28
CA LYS A 238 -7.80 8.90 11.66
C LYS A 238 -7.75 7.72 12.61
N ASN A 239 -6.85 7.81 13.59
CA ASN A 239 -6.81 6.79 14.63
C ASN A 239 -8.04 6.87 15.55
N GLU A 240 -8.19 5.90 16.47
CA GLU A 240 -9.30 5.85 17.43
C GLU A 240 -9.44 7.10 18.32
N LYS A 241 -8.38 7.92 18.44
CA LYS A 241 -8.39 9.22 19.16
C LYS A 241 -8.70 10.40 18.24
N GLY A 242 -9.01 10.16 16.96
CA GLY A 242 -9.31 11.18 15.96
C GLY A 242 -8.07 11.90 15.41
N VAL A 243 -6.87 11.42 15.67
CA VAL A 243 -5.63 12.00 15.14
C VAL A 243 -5.47 11.59 13.68
N PHE A 244 -5.40 12.60 12.80
CA PHE A 244 -5.16 12.37 11.37
C PHE A 244 -3.72 11.91 11.12
N PHE A 245 -3.55 10.99 10.20
CA PHE A 245 -2.27 10.53 9.68
C PHE A 245 -2.40 10.11 8.21
N LEU A 246 -1.26 9.97 7.52
CA LEU A 246 -1.20 9.58 6.12
C LEU A 246 -0.51 8.21 6.04
N PRO A 247 -1.26 7.12 5.80
CA PRO A 247 -0.70 5.76 5.78
C PRO A 247 0.40 5.57 4.75
N ASN A 248 0.16 5.97 3.50
CA ASN A 248 1.07 5.77 2.37
C ASN A 248 1.58 7.10 1.82
N ILE A 249 2.89 7.21 1.62
CA ILE A 249 3.55 8.36 1.00
C ILE A 249 4.42 7.86 -0.17
N PRO A 250 4.00 8.14 -1.44
CA PRO A 250 2.84 8.93 -1.86
C PRO A 250 1.53 8.14 -1.87
N THR A 251 0.40 8.83 -2.11
CA THR A 251 -0.91 8.23 -2.39
C THR A 251 -1.71 9.13 -3.33
N GLU A 252 -2.46 8.53 -4.27
CA GLU A 252 -3.20 9.19 -5.36
C GLU A 252 -4.63 8.64 -5.50
N GLU A 253 -5.04 7.78 -4.60
CA GLU A 253 -6.21 6.93 -4.74
C GLU A 253 -7.45 7.41 -3.99
N VAL A 254 -8.61 6.96 -4.51
CA VAL A 254 -9.89 6.86 -3.79
C VAL A 254 -10.36 5.42 -3.93
N PHE A 255 -10.53 4.72 -2.82
CA PHE A 255 -10.72 3.28 -2.79
C PHE A 255 -11.88 2.84 -1.90
N THR A 256 -12.34 1.60 -2.09
CA THR A 256 -13.42 1.01 -1.28
C THR A 256 -13.34 -0.51 -1.26
N ALA A 257 -14.12 -1.14 -0.36
CA ALA A 257 -14.27 -2.58 -0.34
C ALA A 257 -15.26 -3.07 -1.39
N PRO A 258 -14.85 -3.98 -2.29
CA PRO A 258 -15.75 -4.72 -3.16
C PRO A 258 -16.58 -5.74 -2.36
N HIS A 259 -17.71 -6.14 -2.92
CA HIS A 259 -18.47 -7.28 -2.41
C HIS A 259 -17.87 -8.56 -2.97
N LYS A 260 -17.32 -9.41 -2.10
CA LYS A 260 -16.54 -10.59 -2.47
C LYS A 260 -17.23 -11.55 -3.46
N GLU A 261 -18.58 -11.56 -3.52
CA GLU A 261 -19.35 -12.45 -4.40
C GLU A 261 -19.93 -11.74 -5.62
N LYS A 262 -19.71 -10.41 -5.80
CA LYS A 262 -20.33 -9.64 -6.87
C LYS A 262 -19.31 -9.05 -7.82
N VAL A 263 -18.32 -9.85 -8.21
CA VAL A 263 -17.30 -9.47 -9.20
C VAL A 263 -17.41 -10.39 -10.38
N ASN A 264 -17.60 -9.84 -11.59
CA ASN A 264 -17.79 -10.61 -12.82
C ASN A 264 -17.11 -9.94 -13.99
N GLY A 265 -16.50 -10.75 -14.87
CA GLY A 265 -15.83 -10.28 -16.07
C GLY A 265 -14.34 -10.62 -16.11
N ILE A 266 -13.65 -10.03 -17.07
CA ILE A 266 -12.22 -10.23 -17.29
C ILE A 266 -11.45 -8.93 -17.05
N VAL A 267 -10.26 -9.05 -16.48
CA VAL A 267 -9.35 -7.92 -16.30
C VAL A 267 -7.93 -8.29 -16.70
N TYR A 268 -7.26 -7.34 -17.35
CA TYR A 268 -5.87 -7.43 -17.77
C TYR A 268 -5.02 -6.48 -16.95
N GLY A 269 -3.88 -6.99 -16.44
CA GLY A 269 -2.88 -6.17 -15.77
C GLY A 269 -2.21 -5.20 -16.74
N THR A 270 -2.06 -3.95 -16.32
CA THR A 270 -1.45 -2.89 -17.14
C THR A 270 -0.01 -2.60 -16.75
N LYS A 271 0.41 -3.03 -15.58
CA LYS A 271 1.81 -2.92 -15.10
C LYS A 271 2.26 -4.26 -14.50
N PRO A 272 3.53 -4.60 -14.61
CA PRO A 272 4.11 -5.71 -13.86
C PRO A 272 4.14 -5.37 -12.37
N TYR A 273 4.11 -6.40 -11.51
CA TYR A 273 4.27 -6.26 -10.06
C TYR A 273 5.17 -7.35 -9.51
N VAL A 274 5.68 -7.15 -8.29
CA VAL A 274 6.59 -8.06 -7.63
C VAL A 274 5.88 -8.75 -6.46
N PHE A 275 5.79 -10.07 -6.52
CA PHE A 275 5.27 -10.89 -5.43
C PHE A 275 6.35 -11.83 -4.91
N ASN A 276 6.61 -11.84 -3.60
CA ASN A 276 7.68 -12.64 -2.97
C ASN A 276 9.05 -12.48 -3.65
N GLY A 277 9.38 -11.27 -4.13
CA GLY A 277 10.66 -10.97 -4.80
C GLY A 277 10.77 -11.51 -6.23
N GLN A 278 9.67 -11.92 -6.86
CA GLN A 278 9.62 -12.39 -8.24
C GLN A 278 8.58 -11.60 -9.05
N LEU A 279 8.84 -11.41 -10.34
CA LEU A 279 8.01 -10.59 -11.22
C LEU A 279 6.81 -11.37 -11.76
N ILE A 280 5.64 -10.71 -11.77
CA ILE A 280 4.46 -11.13 -12.52
C ILE A 280 4.16 -10.05 -13.55
N LYS A 281 4.05 -10.43 -14.84
CA LYS A 281 3.85 -9.49 -15.95
C LYS A 281 2.77 -9.99 -16.90
N GLY A 282 1.98 -9.05 -17.46
CA GLY A 282 0.97 -9.34 -18.47
C GLY A 282 -0.09 -10.32 -17.97
N PHE A 283 -0.47 -10.20 -16.70
CA PHE A 283 -1.48 -11.07 -16.12
C PHE A 283 -2.89 -10.75 -16.62
N HIS A 284 -3.72 -11.77 -16.62
CA HIS A 284 -5.17 -11.61 -16.75
C HIS A 284 -5.88 -12.58 -15.82
N VAL A 285 -7.05 -12.17 -15.36
CA VAL A 285 -7.92 -13.02 -14.53
C VAL A 285 -9.37 -12.86 -14.96
N THR A 286 -10.13 -13.96 -14.92
CA THR A 286 -11.57 -13.97 -15.14
C THR A 286 -12.28 -14.25 -13.81
N PHE A 287 -13.21 -13.36 -13.46
CA PHE A 287 -14.06 -13.51 -12.27
C PHE A 287 -15.44 -14.01 -12.65
N LYS A 288 -15.97 -14.90 -11.82
CA LYS A 288 -17.37 -15.34 -11.82
C LYS A 288 -17.86 -15.40 -10.39
N ASP A 289 -18.94 -14.64 -10.11
CA ASP A 289 -19.56 -14.55 -8.78
C ASP A 289 -18.52 -14.28 -7.68
N GLY A 290 -17.60 -13.33 -7.98
CA GLY A 290 -16.56 -12.85 -7.09
C GLY A 290 -15.29 -13.70 -7.02
N LYS A 291 -15.29 -14.90 -7.57
CA LYS A 291 -14.15 -15.82 -7.51
C LYS A 291 -13.37 -15.83 -8.82
N VAL A 292 -12.04 -15.83 -8.74
CA VAL A 292 -11.18 -16.11 -9.91
C VAL A 292 -11.44 -17.54 -10.39
N VAL A 293 -11.85 -17.69 -11.66
CA VAL A 293 -12.12 -18.98 -12.30
C VAL A 293 -11.09 -19.32 -13.39
N GLU A 294 -10.40 -18.31 -13.90
CA GLU A 294 -9.32 -18.46 -14.88
C GLU A 294 -8.27 -17.39 -14.63
N HIS A 295 -7.01 -17.74 -14.80
CA HIS A 295 -5.89 -16.81 -14.69
C HIS A 295 -4.74 -17.21 -15.60
N GLY A 296 -3.94 -16.23 -16.00
CA GLY A 296 -2.72 -16.43 -16.76
C GLY A 296 -1.81 -15.19 -16.66
N ALA A 297 -0.58 -15.34 -17.11
CA ALA A 297 0.37 -14.25 -17.22
C ALA A 297 1.41 -14.56 -18.32
N GLU A 298 2.00 -13.52 -18.93
CA GLU A 298 3.13 -13.67 -19.84
C GLU A 298 4.38 -14.17 -19.10
N GLU A 299 4.57 -13.69 -17.85
CA GLU A 299 5.63 -14.10 -16.93
C GLU A 299 5.04 -14.26 -15.52
N GLY A 300 5.45 -15.30 -14.80
CA GLY A 300 5.02 -15.53 -13.41
C GLY A 300 3.63 -16.16 -13.27
N ALA A 301 3.07 -16.86 -14.26
CA ALA A 301 1.75 -17.47 -14.19
C ALA A 301 1.59 -18.48 -13.03
N GLU A 302 2.61 -19.30 -12.74
CA GLU A 302 2.61 -20.20 -11.60
C GLU A 302 2.61 -19.46 -10.27
N LEU A 303 3.35 -18.37 -10.20
CA LEU A 303 3.43 -17.49 -9.02
C LEU A 303 2.09 -16.81 -8.74
N LEU A 304 1.39 -16.36 -9.79
CA LEU A 304 0.02 -15.87 -9.69
C LEU A 304 -0.92 -16.94 -9.15
N GLY A 305 -0.81 -18.18 -9.64
CA GLY A 305 -1.57 -19.32 -9.11
C GLY A 305 -1.29 -19.60 -7.64
N GLN A 306 -0.04 -19.49 -7.20
CA GLN A 306 0.35 -19.62 -5.78
C GLN A 306 -0.26 -18.52 -4.93
N LEU A 307 -0.23 -17.25 -5.40
CA LEU A 307 -0.87 -16.12 -4.73
C LEU A 307 -2.36 -16.41 -4.53
N LEU A 308 -3.08 -16.73 -5.60
CA LEU A 308 -4.52 -16.98 -5.59
C LEU A 308 -4.95 -18.21 -4.77
N SER A 309 -4.02 -19.10 -4.44
CA SER A 309 -4.25 -20.31 -3.62
C SER A 309 -3.73 -20.21 -2.20
N THR A 310 -3.28 -19.04 -1.74
CA THR A 310 -2.70 -18.83 -0.40
C THR A 310 -3.69 -19.20 0.71
N ASP A 311 -4.95 -18.80 0.57
CA ASP A 311 -6.07 -19.19 1.43
C ASP A 311 -7.40 -19.04 0.66
N GLU A 312 -8.53 -19.33 1.31
CA GLU A 312 -9.85 -19.26 0.68
C GLU A 312 -10.20 -17.85 0.16
N GLY A 313 -9.75 -16.78 0.84
CA GLY A 313 -9.99 -15.41 0.45
C GLY A 313 -9.07 -14.89 -0.65
N ALA A 314 -7.93 -15.52 -0.88
CA ALA A 314 -6.91 -15.04 -1.82
C ALA A 314 -7.38 -15.00 -3.29
N CYS A 315 -8.38 -15.83 -3.67
CA CYS A 315 -8.96 -15.82 -5.02
C CYS A 315 -10.15 -14.85 -5.18
N HIS A 316 -10.39 -14.00 -4.20
CA HIS A 316 -11.36 -12.90 -4.23
C HIS A 316 -10.63 -11.57 -4.10
N ILE A 317 -11.28 -10.47 -4.51
CA ILE A 317 -10.71 -9.14 -4.30
C ILE A 317 -11.22 -8.53 -2.99
N GLY A 318 -10.34 -7.79 -2.32
CA GLY A 318 -10.60 -7.07 -1.07
C GLY A 318 -10.63 -5.56 -1.25
N GLU A 319 -10.13 -5.06 -2.39
CA GLU A 319 -10.08 -3.65 -2.69
C GLU A 319 -10.34 -3.35 -4.17
N VAL A 320 -10.95 -2.20 -4.42
CA VAL A 320 -10.99 -1.55 -5.73
C VAL A 320 -10.64 -0.08 -5.53
N ALA A 321 -9.57 0.36 -6.21
CA ALA A 321 -9.02 1.70 -6.09
C ALA A 321 -9.04 2.44 -7.43
N LEU A 322 -9.38 3.72 -7.38
CA LEU A 322 -9.48 4.61 -8.51
C LEU A 322 -8.35 5.64 -8.47
N VAL A 323 -7.40 5.50 -9.38
CA VAL A 323 -6.23 6.35 -9.53
C VAL A 323 -6.19 6.87 -10.97
N PRO A 324 -6.14 8.20 -11.19
CA PRO A 324 -6.15 8.72 -12.55
C PRO A 324 -4.81 8.47 -13.27
N ALA A 325 -4.86 8.23 -14.57
CA ALA A 325 -3.67 8.14 -15.43
C ALA A 325 -2.80 9.40 -15.40
N SER A 326 -3.36 10.52 -14.92
CA SER A 326 -2.64 11.76 -14.65
C SER A 326 -1.83 11.76 -13.35
N SER A 327 -1.81 10.67 -12.59
CA SER A 327 -0.95 10.49 -11.40
C SER A 327 0.51 10.87 -11.71
N PRO A 328 1.20 11.59 -10.82
CA PRO A 328 2.62 11.91 -11.02
C PRO A 328 3.49 10.66 -11.14
N ILE A 329 3.10 9.56 -10.48
CA ILE A 329 3.81 8.27 -10.59
C ILE A 329 3.68 7.73 -12.01
N ASN A 330 2.47 7.69 -12.59
CA ASN A 330 2.27 7.25 -13.97
C ASN A 330 2.99 8.16 -14.98
N ARG A 331 2.89 9.48 -14.79
CA ARG A 331 3.54 10.47 -15.67
C ARG A 331 5.07 10.40 -15.65
N SER A 332 5.67 9.87 -14.59
CA SER A 332 7.10 9.66 -14.52
C SER A 332 7.59 8.65 -15.58
N GLY A 333 6.68 7.80 -16.07
CA GLY A 333 7.00 6.71 -16.99
C GLY A 333 7.84 5.59 -16.37
N ALA A 334 8.15 5.68 -15.07
CA ALA A 334 8.95 4.72 -14.36
C ALA A 334 8.09 3.59 -13.75
N LEU A 335 8.64 2.37 -13.75
CA LEU A 335 8.18 1.28 -12.91
C LEU A 335 9.09 1.23 -11.69
N PHE A 336 8.52 1.41 -10.51
CA PHE A 336 9.32 1.49 -9.27
C PHE A 336 9.72 0.12 -8.73
N TYR A 337 9.06 -0.97 -9.13
CA TYR A 337 9.22 -2.30 -8.52
C TYR A 337 8.97 -2.25 -7.01
N ASN A 338 8.08 -1.38 -6.60
CA ASN A 338 7.69 -1.16 -5.21
C ASN A 338 6.21 -0.78 -5.17
N THR A 339 5.39 -1.61 -4.52
CA THR A 339 3.93 -1.49 -4.49
C THR A 339 3.49 -0.13 -3.98
N LEU A 340 4.16 0.45 -2.96
CA LEU A 340 3.85 1.79 -2.43
C LEU A 340 3.75 2.88 -3.53
N PHE A 341 4.55 2.76 -4.59
CA PHE A 341 4.50 3.69 -5.72
C PHE A 341 3.63 3.16 -6.86
N ASP A 342 3.84 1.91 -7.25
CA ASP A 342 3.26 1.36 -8.47
C ASP A 342 1.74 1.23 -8.38
N GLU A 343 1.15 0.95 -7.21
CA GLU A 343 -0.29 0.96 -6.96
C GLU A 343 -0.90 2.36 -7.23
N ASN A 344 -0.16 3.42 -6.91
CA ASN A 344 -0.56 4.80 -7.10
C ASN A 344 -0.30 5.34 -8.53
N ALA A 345 0.16 4.49 -9.44
CA ALA A 345 0.32 4.82 -10.86
C ALA A 345 -0.96 4.59 -11.68
N ALA A 346 -1.88 3.72 -11.25
CA ALA A 346 -3.07 3.36 -12.02
C ALA A 346 -4.19 2.84 -11.10
N CYS A 347 -5.43 2.85 -11.61
CA CYS A 347 -6.49 2.10 -10.94
C CYS A 347 -6.03 0.67 -10.69
N HIS A 348 -6.34 0.12 -9.52
CA HIS A 348 -5.93 -1.21 -9.12
C HIS A 348 -7.03 -1.96 -8.39
N ILE A 349 -6.86 -3.24 -8.26
CA ILE A 349 -7.62 -4.12 -7.37
C ILE A 349 -6.64 -4.82 -6.45
N ALA A 350 -7.05 -5.16 -5.22
CA ALA A 350 -6.25 -6.01 -4.37
C ALA A 350 -6.85 -7.41 -4.26
N PHE A 351 -6.05 -8.44 -4.49
CA PHE A 351 -6.42 -9.80 -4.09
C PHE A 351 -6.32 -9.94 -2.57
N GLY A 352 -7.31 -10.59 -1.97
CA GLY A 352 -7.27 -10.92 -0.55
C GLY A 352 -8.14 -10.03 0.35
N ALA A 353 -7.61 -9.61 1.50
CA ALA A 353 -8.39 -8.99 2.58
C ALA A 353 -8.89 -7.59 2.24
N SER A 354 -10.13 -7.28 2.66
CA SER A 354 -10.63 -5.90 2.69
C SER A 354 -10.18 -5.17 3.94
N TYR A 355 -9.97 -3.85 3.84
CA TYR A 355 -9.73 -2.99 4.99
C TYR A 355 -11.03 -2.69 5.74
N PRO A 356 -11.11 -2.97 7.06
CA PRO A 356 -12.32 -2.68 7.85
C PRO A 356 -12.75 -1.21 7.80
N GLY A 357 -11.81 -0.27 7.70
CA GLY A 357 -12.10 1.17 7.60
C GLY A 357 -12.99 1.55 6.42
N THR A 358 -13.01 0.76 5.34
CA THR A 358 -13.80 1.02 4.14
C THR A 358 -15.30 0.68 4.27
N THR A 359 -15.81 0.44 5.47
CA THR A 359 -17.25 0.31 5.74
C THR A 359 -17.63 1.03 7.02
N ARG A 360 -18.86 1.53 7.11
CA ARG A 360 -19.36 2.27 8.28
C ARG A 360 -19.18 1.48 9.57
N ASN A 361 -18.42 2.05 10.53
CA ASN A 361 -18.06 1.43 11.81
C ASN A 361 -17.30 0.11 11.67
N GLY A 362 -16.64 -0.14 10.53
CA GLY A 362 -16.03 -1.44 10.24
C GLY A 362 -14.91 -1.83 11.20
N THR A 363 -14.15 -0.87 11.72
CA THR A 363 -13.06 -1.11 12.69
C THR A 363 -13.55 -1.64 14.05
N THR A 364 -14.85 -1.56 14.33
CA THR A 364 -15.49 -2.08 15.55
C THR A 364 -16.27 -3.37 15.35
N LEU A 365 -16.34 -3.86 14.09
CA LEU A 365 -17.08 -5.07 13.74
C LEU A 365 -16.23 -6.33 13.89
N SER A 366 -16.89 -7.44 14.18
CA SER A 366 -16.27 -8.76 14.13
C SER A 366 -16.00 -9.18 12.67
N LYS A 367 -15.15 -10.18 12.50
CA LYS A 367 -14.88 -10.76 11.16
C LYS A 367 -16.14 -11.30 10.50
N GLU A 368 -17.02 -11.92 11.27
CA GLU A 368 -18.30 -12.46 10.82
C GLU A 368 -19.25 -11.34 10.34
N GLU A 369 -19.27 -10.22 11.05
CA GLU A 369 -20.06 -9.05 10.66
C GLU A 369 -19.53 -8.39 9.39
N LEU A 370 -18.19 -8.32 9.21
CA LEU A 370 -17.56 -7.83 7.98
C LEU A 370 -17.87 -8.76 6.79
N LEU A 371 -17.78 -10.08 6.98
CA LEU A 371 -18.16 -11.06 5.96
C LEU A 371 -19.64 -10.94 5.59
N ALA A 372 -20.54 -10.71 6.55
CA ALA A 372 -21.96 -10.52 6.30
C ALA A 372 -22.25 -9.25 5.48
N ARG A 373 -21.35 -8.27 5.45
CA ARG A 373 -21.39 -7.11 4.55
C ARG A 373 -20.81 -7.35 3.17
N GLY A 374 -20.32 -8.56 2.89
CA GLY A 374 -19.67 -8.93 1.64
C GLY A 374 -18.18 -8.59 1.58
N MET A 375 -17.56 -8.14 2.66
CA MET A 375 -16.13 -7.84 2.71
C MET A 375 -15.32 -9.14 2.77
N ASN A 376 -14.21 -9.19 2.04
CA ASN A 376 -13.38 -10.38 1.99
C ASN A 376 -12.37 -10.44 3.13
N GLN A 377 -12.08 -11.67 3.58
CA GLN A 377 -11.09 -11.96 4.62
C GLN A 377 -10.01 -12.87 4.04
N SER A 378 -8.76 -12.53 4.23
CA SER A 378 -7.59 -13.28 3.79
C SER A 378 -6.38 -12.96 4.66
N SER A 379 -5.35 -13.78 4.56
CA SER A 379 -4.03 -13.50 5.15
C SER A 379 -3.15 -12.60 4.25
N ILE A 380 -3.56 -12.37 3.01
CA ILE A 380 -2.88 -11.50 2.05
C ILE A 380 -3.74 -10.28 1.72
N HIS A 381 -3.07 -9.26 1.20
CA HIS A 381 -3.62 -8.11 0.48
C HIS A 381 -2.55 -7.73 -0.54
N GLU A 382 -2.86 -7.88 -1.83
CA GLU A 382 -1.88 -7.71 -2.90
C GLU A 382 -2.46 -6.89 -4.05
N ASP A 383 -1.92 -5.69 -4.24
CA ASP A 383 -2.39 -4.72 -5.21
C ASP A 383 -1.84 -5.01 -6.59
N VAL A 384 -2.73 -5.01 -7.59
CA VAL A 384 -2.39 -5.27 -8.98
C VAL A 384 -3.02 -4.23 -9.90
N MET A 385 -2.22 -3.56 -10.70
CA MET A 385 -2.61 -2.43 -11.52
C MET A 385 -3.37 -2.87 -12.76
N ILE A 386 -4.57 -2.30 -12.95
CA ILE A 386 -5.50 -2.61 -14.03
C ILE A 386 -5.90 -1.39 -14.87
N GLY A 387 -5.62 -0.19 -14.39
CA GLY A 387 -5.98 1.06 -15.07
C GLY A 387 -5.12 1.31 -16.29
N ALA A 388 -5.75 1.68 -17.40
CA ALA A 388 -5.12 2.07 -18.67
C ALA A 388 -5.44 3.55 -19.00
N GLU A 389 -4.66 4.16 -19.90
CA GLU A 389 -4.87 5.55 -20.32
C GLU A 389 -6.19 5.79 -21.04
N ASP A 390 -6.77 4.74 -21.63
CA ASP A 390 -8.08 4.76 -22.31
C ASP A 390 -9.22 4.20 -21.45
N SER A 391 -8.95 3.92 -20.16
CA SER A 391 -9.96 3.35 -19.28
C SER A 391 -11.20 4.23 -19.19
N LYS A 392 -12.35 3.61 -19.39
CA LYS A 392 -13.67 4.15 -19.06
C LYS A 392 -14.20 3.43 -17.84
N ILE A 393 -14.64 4.20 -16.84
CA ILE A 393 -15.23 3.64 -15.63
C ILE A 393 -16.59 4.28 -15.41
N THR A 394 -17.61 3.44 -15.25
CA THR A 394 -18.97 3.87 -14.93
C THR A 394 -19.42 3.29 -13.60
N GLY A 395 -20.17 4.07 -12.84
CA GLY A 395 -20.79 3.64 -11.59
C GLY A 395 -22.29 3.44 -11.78
N LYS A 396 -22.83 2.31 -11.29
CA LYS A 396 -24.25 2.08 -11.18
C LYS A 396 -24.69 2.42 -9.75
N CYS A 397 -25.56 3.39 -9.62
CA CYS A 397 -26.12 3.79 -8.31
C CYS A 397 -27.26 2.84 -7.89
N ARG A 398 -27.50 2.69 -6.58
CA ARG A 398 -28.59 1.87 -6.05
C ARG A 398 -29.98 2.37 -6.44
N ASP A 399 -30.13 3.65 -6.80
CA ASP A 399 -31.38 4.23 -7.34
C ASP A 399 -31.59 3.97 -8.85
N GLY A 400 -30.69 3.23 -9.49
CA GLY A 400 -30.74 2.83 -10.89
C GLY A 400 -30.06 3.80 -11.88
N ARG A 401 -29.59 4.98 -11.42
CA ARG A 401 -28.80 5.88 -12.26
C ARG A 401 -27.45 5.29 -12.59
N THR A 402 -26.92 5.67 -13.75
CA THR A 402 -25.51 5.40 -14.13
C THR A 402 -24.76 6.73 -14.22
N VAL A 403 -23.58 6.77 -13.64
CA VAL A 403 -22.68 7.94 -13.65
C VAL A 403 -21.36 7.55 -14.30
N THR A 404 -20.80 8.44 -15.12
CA THR A 404 -19.44 8.25 -15.63
C THR A 404 -18.46 8.80 -14.58
N LEU A 405 -17.53 7.97 -14.18
CA LEU A 405 -16.50 8.31 -13.20
C LEU A 405 -15.19 8.69 -13.89
N PHE A 406 -14.80 7.90 -14.90
CA PHE A 406 -13.59 8.11 -15.71
C PHE A 406 -13.90 8.05 -17.19
N GLU A 407 -13.22 8.92 -17.94
CA GLU A 407 -13.06 8.82 -19.39
C GLU A 407 -11.58 9.07 -19.73
N ASN A 408 -11.05 8.27 -20.66
CA ASN A 408 -9.63 8.35 -21.05
C ASN A 408 -8.69 8.31 -19.82
N GLY A 409 -8.98 7.41 -18.91
CA GLY A 409 -8.15 7.15 -17.71
C GLY A 409 -8.15 8.28 -16.67
N VAL A 410 -8.99 9.30 -16.75
CA VAL A 410 -9.03 10.42 -15.81
C VAL A 410 -10.43 10.68 -15.27
N TRP A 411 -10.49 11.26 -14.05
CA TRP A 411 -11.74 11.68 -13.43
C TRP A 411 -12.52 12.69 -14.29
N VAL A 412 -13.84 12.51 -14.40
CA VAL A 412 -14.78 13.43 -15.05
C VAL A 412 -15.85 13.98 -14.08
N LEU A 413 -15.56 13.95 -12.76
CA LEU A 413 -16.46 14.36 -11.68
C LEU A 413 -16.28 15.83 -11.27
#